data_f6d48f14e0d472f01adf68bc00589e64
#
_entry.id   f6d48f14e0d472f01adf68bc00589e64
#
_cell.length_a   1.000
_cell.length_b   1.000
_cell.length_c   1.000
_cell.angle_alpha   90.00
_cell.angle_beta   90.00
_cell.angle_gamma   90.00
#
_symmetry.space_group_name_H-M   'P 1'
#
loop_
_entity.id
_entity.type
_entity.pdbx_description
1 polymer ?
#
loop_
_entity_poly.entity_id
_entity_poly.type
_entity_poly.pdbx_seq_one_letter_code
_entity_poly.pdbx_strand_id
1 'polypeptide(L)'
;MSVWNSIVGQAQVVEQLKAIASGDPKAIAQSWLICGPPGSGRSNVARAFAAALESPDHGLNDEPTKITEQVLAGTHPDVSVLATNKVTIGIDEVRDIITTSEQMPGTAPWRIIVIEDVDRMMERTTNVLLKEIEEPSPHTIRLLCAPSAQDVLPTIRSRTRIVNLAVPSNQAVAKFLESQGFEPNIAARAARLSEGHIGIASLYAKDERVMTDRDELIVGVLGLHRASDAVLLAGNLIDNAKAQAEAEVNVKASEAEADFRRINGLGPKDRIPPKLRGAYNAIAKKDELKRRATRLTRDVLDRALNSAASIYRDVAVLQNNAEDAVGLINLENRSAITELSVRLDRTGAVRRLEDIATARRRLNGNGNPVLVFEALFCALIP
;
A
#
# COMPACT_ATOMS: atom_id res chain seq x y z
N MET A 1 -10.38 13.69 16.14
CA MET A 1 -9.38 14.06 15.09
C MET A 1 -10.11 14.17 13.75
N SER A 2 -9.87 15.24 12.99
CA SER A 2 -10.46 15.45 11.66
C SER A 2 -10.21 14.24 10.73
N VAL A 3 -11.14 13.95 9.83
CA VAL A 3 -11.02 12.87 8.82
C VAL A 3 -9.77 13.02 7.95
N TRP A 4 -9.23 14.23 7.85
CA TRP A 4 -8.06 14.57 7.05
C TRP A 4 -6.71 14.34 7.74
N ASN A 5 -6.71 14.07 9.06
CA ASN A 5 -5.46 13.92 9.83
C ASN A 5 -4.62 12.70 9.44
N SER A 6 -5.24 11.70 8.80
CA SER A 6 -4.54 10.54 8.27
C SER A 6 -3.86 10.79 6.92
N ILE A 7 -4.05 11.99 6.32
CA ILE A 7 -3.52 12.34 5.02
C ILE A 7 -2.21 13.11 5.19
N VAL A 8 -1.13 12.49 4.73
CA VAL A 8 0.22 12.98 4.94
C VAL A 8 0.75 13.68 3.68
N GLY A 9 1.24 14.91 3.83
CA GLY A 9 1.94 15.62 2.76
C GLY A 9 1.09 16.10 1.59
N GLN A 10 -0.25 16.13 1.71
CA GLN A 10 -1.17 16.46 0.62
C GLN A 10 -2.03 17.71 0.92
N ALA A 11 -1.47 18.73 1.56
CA ALA A 11 -2.23 19.88 2.04
C ALA A 11 -3.11 20.54 0.96
N GLN A 12 -2.58 20.76 -0.25
CA GLN A 12 -3.34 21.37 -1.34
C GLN A 12 -4.51 20.50 -1.82
N VAL A 13 -4.29 19.18 -1.89
CA VAL A 13 -5.34 18.22 -2.28
C VAL A 13 -6.44 18.19 -1.21
N VAL A 14 -6.05 18.18 0.06
CA VAL A 14 -7.00 18.22 1.19
C VAL A 14 -7.88 19.46 1.13
N GLU A 15 -7.30 20.65 0.93
CA GLU A 15 -8.07 21.90 0.82
C GLU A 15 -9.01 21.90 -0.39
N GLN A 16 -8.57 21.37 -1.53
CA GLN A 16 -9.43 21.20 -2.70
C GLN A 16 -10.60 20.25 -2.43
N LEU A 17 -10.35 19.09 -1.82
CA LEU A 17 -11.39 18.11 -1.52
C LEU A 17 -12.37 18.62 -0.45
N LYS A 18 -11.91 19.36 0.55
CA LYS A 18 -12.76 20.06 1.54
C LYS A 18 -13.70 21.04 0.85
N ALA A 19 -13.16 21.90 -0.01
CA ALA A 19 -13.95 22.88 -0.75
C ALA A 19 -15.02 22.23 -1.65
N ILE A 20 -14.69 21.05 -2.22
CA ILE A 20 -15.64 20.29 -3.06
C ILE A 20 -16.71 19.63 -2.18
N ALA A 21 -16.34 19.02 -1.06
CA ALA A 21 -17.28 18.34 -0.17
C ALA A 21 -18.30 19.32 0.46
N SER A 22 -17.85 20.55 0.76
CA SER A 22 -18.70 21.60 1.33
C SER A 22 -19.39 22.51 0.29
N GLY A 23 -19.16 22.27 -1.01
CA GLY A 23 -19.72 23.04 -2.11
C GLY A 23 -21.13 22.62 -2.51
N ASP A 24 -21.57 23.08 -3.70
CA ASP A 24 -22.86 22.68 -4.26
C ASP A 24 -22.86 21.18 -4.61
N PRO A 25 -23.73 20.37 -4.02
CA PRO A 25 -23.83 18.94 -4.32
C PRO A 25 -24.03 18.64 -5.81
N LYS A 26 -24.69 19.53 -6.56
CA LYS A 26 -24.92 19.37 -8.02
C LYS A 26 -23.66 19.56 -8.85
N ALA A 27 -22.64 20.22 -8.30
CA ALA A 27 -21.35 20.43 -8.98
C ALA A 27 -20.34 19.32 -8.69
N ILE A 28 -20.67 18.35 -7.83
CA ILE A 28 -19.76 17.24 -7.49
C ILE A 28 -19.71 16.25 -8.64
N ALA A 29 -18.52 16.00 -9.17
CA ALA A 29 -18.33 14.98 -10.19
C ALA A 29 -18.65 13.59 -9.62
N GLN A 30 -19.34 12.76 -10.40
CA GLN A 30 -19.74 11.41 -9.96
C GLN A 30 -18.60 10.36 -10.07
N SER A 31 -17.54 10.68 -10.80
CA SER A 31 -16.40 9.77 -10.96
C SER A 31 -15.06 10.48 -10.78
N TRP A 32 -14.25 9.96 -9.89
CA TRP A 32 -12.94 10.49 -9.50
C TRP A 32 -11.85 9.46 -9.71
N LEU A 33 -10.68 9.90 -10.15
CA LEU A 33 -9.48 9.07 -10.25
C LEU A 33 -8.37 9.67 -9.38
N ILE A 34 -8.10 9.03 -8.26
CA ILE A 34 -7.08 9.43 -7.28
C ILE A 34 -5.79 8.70 -7.65
N CYS A 35 -4.85 9.44 -8.20
CA CYS A 35 -3.56 8.95 -8.67
C CYS A 35 -2.44 9.30 -7.71
N GLY A 36 -1.49 8.40 -7.55
CA GLY A 36 -0.27 8.64 -6.79
C GLY A 36 0.57 7.38 -6.65
N PRO A 37 1.88 7.50 -6.44
CA PRO A 37 2.74 6.33 -6.30
C PRO A 37 2.33 5.45 -5.13
N PRO A 38 2.74 4.17 -5.11
CA PRO A 38 2.50 3.29 -3.97
C PRO A 38 2.92 3.97 -2.66
N GLY A 39 2.06 3.87 -1.64
CA GLY A 39 2.32 4.46 -0.32
C GLY A 39 2.02 5.95 -0.17
N SER A 40 1.61 6.67 -1.21
CA SER A 40 1.22 8.10 -1.13
C SER A 40 -0.09 8.37 -0.37
N GLY A 41 -0.83 7.32 0.03
CA GLY A 41 -2.06 7.44 0.81
C GLY A 41 -3.34 7.53 -0.03
N ARG A 42 -3.35 7.04 -1.28
CA ARG A 42 -4.53 7.05 -2.18
C ARG A 42 -5.81 6.58 -1.51
N SER A 43 -5.77 5.39 -0.91
CA SER A 43 -6.93 4.79 -0.22
C SER A 43 -7.38 5.62 0.97
N ASN A 44 -6.43 6.22 1.71
CA ASN A 44 -6.77 7.10 2.84
C ASN A 44 -7.45 8.38 2.35
N VAL A 45 -6.95 8.98 1.25
CA VAL A 45 -7.58 10.15 0.62
C VAL A 45 -8.98 9.81 0.11
N ALA A 46 -9.16 8.67 -0.55
CA ALA A 46 -10.47 8.22 -1.03
C ALA A 46 -11.47 8.05 0.13
N ARG A 47 -11.05 7.37 1.20
CA ARG A 47 -11.90 7.15 2.38
C ARG A 47 -12.21 8.43 3.13
N ALA A 48 -11.24 9.33 3.30
CA ALA A 48 -11.46 10.62 3.95
C ALA A 48 -12.39 11.50 3.12
N PHE A 49 -12.25 11.50 1.79
CA PHE A 49 -13.16 12.22 0.90
C PHE A 49 -14.58 11.63 0.93
N ALA A 50 -14.71 10.29 0.92
CA ALA A 50 -15.99 9.64 1.12
C ALA A 50 -16.64 10.03 2.46
N ALA A 51 -15.85 10.02 3.56
CA ALA A 51 -16.33 10.41 4.86
C ALA A 51 -16.80 11.89 4.91
N ALA A 52 -16.08 12.78 4.24
CA ALA A 52 -16.46 14.19 4.14
C ALA A 52 -17.73 14.40 3.31
N LEU A 53 -17.93 13.63 2.24
CA LEU A 53 -19.14 13.70 1.40
C LEU A 53 -20.39 13.19 2.12
N GLU A 54 -20.25 12.20 2.99
CA GLU A 54 -21.37 11.61 3.72
C GLU A 54 -21.70 12.34 5.02
N SER A 55 -20.74 13.06 5.58
CA SER A 55 -20.93 13.73 6.87
C SER A 55 -21.63 15.08 6.74
N PRO A 56 -22.60 15.41 7.64
CA PRO A 56 -23.27 16.71 7.65
C PRO A 56 -22.34 17.90 7.84
N ASP A 57 -21.19 17.70 8.47
CA ASP A 57 -20.16 18.72 8.68
C ASP A 57 -19.14 18.79 7.54
N HIS A 58 -19.30 17.97 6.50
CA HIS A 58 -18.39 17.87 5.35
C HIS A 58 -16.92 17.67 5.72
N GLY A 59 -16.67 17.05 6.90
CA GLY A 59 -15.32 16.82 7.40
C GLY A 59 -14.58 18.11 7.80
N LEU A 60 -15.30 19.21 8.05
CA LEU A 60 -14.70 20.50 8.42
C LEU A 60 -14.36 20.56 9.91
N ASN A 61 -15.03 19.78 10.75
CA ASN A 61 -14.80 19.75 12.18
C ASN A 61 -13.57 18.92 12.56
N ASP A 62 -12.91 19.32 13.65
CA ASP A 62 -11.77 18.57 14.19
C ASP A 62 -12.19 17.28 14.92
N GLU A 63 -13.45 17.19 15.34
CA GLU A 63 -14.00 15.98 15.96
C GLU A 63 -14.72 15.11 14.93
N PRO A 64 -14.47 13.79 14.94
CA PRO A 64 -15.14 12.88 14.01
C PRO A 64 -16.63 12.76 14.38
N THR A 65 -17.47 12.76 13.37
CA THR A 65 -18.88 12.39 13.53
C THR A 65 -19.01 10.86 13.51
N LYS A 66 -20.13 10.33 14.02
CA LYS A 66 -20.41 8.90 13.94
C LYS A 66 -20.36 8.36 12.50
N ILE A 67 -20.79 9.17 11.53
CA ILE A 67 -20.75 8.82 10.11
C ILE A 67 -19.30 8.70 9.63
N THR A 68 -18.46 9.70 9.93
CA THR A 68 -17.05 9.66 9.52
C THR A 68 -16.31 8.49 10.15
N GLU A 69 -16.58 8.16 11.42
CA GLU A 69 -16.03 6.97 12.07
C GLU A 69 -16.45 5.67 11.37
N GLN A 70 -17.73 5.54 11.01
CA GLN A 70 -18.24 4.36 10.29
C GLN A 70 -17.61 4.22 8.91
N VAL A 71 -17.47 5.33 8.15
CA VAL A 71 -16.84 5.29 6.83
C VAL A 71 -15.37 4.90 6.93
N LEU A 72 -14.61 5.48 7.85
CA LEU A 72 -13.19 5.16 8.04
C LEU A 72 -12.99 3.73 8.55
N ALA A 73 -13.90 3.22 9.38
CA ALA A 73 -13.92 1.83 9.83
C ALA A 73 -14.41 0.83 8.77
N GLY A 74 -14.95 1.31 7.61
CA GLY A 74 -15.50 0.45 6.56
C GLY A 74 -16.82 -0.22 6.92
N THR A 75 -17.61 0.36 7.84
CA THR A 75 -18.89 -0.19 8.34
C THR A 75 -20.11 0.64 7.93
N HIS A 76 -19.91 1.72 7.18
CA HIS A 76 -21.02 2.56 6.71
C HIS A 76 -21.81 1.85 5.60
N PRO A 77 -23.16 1.75 5.70
CA PRO A 77 -23.97 0.96 4.76
C PRO A 77 -23.98 1.53 3.33
N ASP A 78 -23.79 2.84 3.17
CA ASP A 78 -23.81 3.49 1.87
C ASP A 78 -22.41 3.68 1.24
N VAL A 79 -21.35 3.24 1.90
CA VAL A 79 -19.97 3.29 1.40
C VAL A 79 -19.43 1.87 1.24
N SER A 80 -19.11 1.48 0.00
CA SER A 80 -18.56 0.17 -0.31
C SER A 80 -17.14 0.29 -0.85
N VAL A 81 -16.24 -0.56 -0.36
CA VAL A 81 -14.83 -0.56 -0.77
C VAL A 81 -14.50 -1.88 -1.45
N LEU A 82 -14.07 -1.82 -2.71
CA LEU A 82 -13.49 -2.94 -3.42
C LEU A 82 -11.96 -2.86 -3.32
N ALA A 83 -11.40 -3.72 -2.48
CA ALA A 83 -9.97 -3.93 -2.35
C ALA A 83 -9.69 -5.42 -2.55
N THR A 84 -8.99 -5.79 -3.61
CA THR A 84 -8.71 -7.20 -3.88
C THR A 84 -7.40 -7.64 -3.26
N ASN A 85 -7.42 -8.86 -2.73
CA ASN A 85 -6.23 -9.56 -2.29
C ASN A 85 -5.57 -10.38 -3.41
N LYS A 86 -6.17 -10.41 -4.61
CA LYS A 86 -5.69 -11.12 -5.79
C LYS A 86 -4.74 -10.22 -6.60
N VAL A 87 -4.04 -10.83 -7.54
CA VAL A 87 -3.19 -10.09 -8.50
C VAL A 87 -4.03 -9.22 -9.43
N THR A 88 -5.24 -9.67 -9.78
CA THR A 88 -6.18 -8.96 -10.66
C THR A 88 -7.54 -8.85 -10.01
N ILE A 89 -8.26 -7.77 -10.32
CA ILE A 89 -9.66 -7.58 -9.94
C ILE A 89 -10.54 -8.37 -10.91
N GLY A 90 -11.34 -9.30 -10.37
CA GLY A 90 -12.22 -10.17 -11.16
C GLY A 90 -13.48 -9.44 -11.63
N ILE A 91 -14.06 -9.94 -12.73
CA ILE A 91 -15.30 -9.37 -13.29
C ILE A 91 -16.50 -9.51 -12.34
N ASP A 92 -16.56 -10.60 -11.58
CA ASP A 92 -17.66 -10.84 -10.64
C ASP A 92 -17.58 -9.87 -9.45
N GLU A 93 -16.36 -9.58 -8.93
CA GLU A 93 -16.16 -8.58 -7.87
C GLU A 93 -16.63 -7.18 -8.31
N VAL A 94 -16.41 -6.83 -9.58
CA VAL A 94 -16.87 -5.56 -10.14
C VAL A 94 -18.39 -5.56 -10.37
N ARG A 95 -18.97 -6.65 -10.83
CA ARG A 95 -20.44 -6.77 -10.98
C ARG A 95 -21.16 -6.65 -9.65
N ASP A 96 -20.65 -7.29 -8.60
CA ASP A 96 -21.24 -7.21 -7.26
C ASP A 96 -21.26 -5.77 -6.75
N ILE A 97 -20.17 -5.03 -6.98
CA ILE A 97 -20.10 -3.63 -6.54
C ILE A 97 -20.96 -2.70 -7.40
N ILE A 98 -21.13 -3.00 -8.70
CA ILE A 98 -22.04 -2.29 -9.59
C ILE A 98 -23.49 -2.48 -9.14
N THR A 99 -23.91 -3.71 -8.88
CA THR A 99 -25.24 -3.99 -8.34
C THR A 99 -25.51 -3.21 -7.04
N THR A 100 -24.48 -3.04 -6.21
CA THR A 100 -24.56 -2.20 -5.02
C THR A 100 -24.69 -0.71 -5.39
N SER A 101 -23.99 -0.25 -6.44
CA SER A 101 -23.97 1.15 -6.87
C SER A 101 -25.30 1.63 -7.45
N GLU A 102 -26.12 0.72 -7.98
CA GLU A 102 -27.45 1.01 -8.54
C GLU A 102 -28.51 1.26 -7.45
N GLN A 103 -28.23 0.86 -6.20
CA GLN A 103 -29.13 1.05 -5.08
C GLN A 103 -29.09 2.51 -4.61
N MET A 104 -30.27 3.08 -4.30
CA MET A 104 -30.33 4.39 -3.67
C MET A 104 -29.67 4.37 -2.28
N PRO A 105 -28.98 5.45 -1.87
CA PRO A 105 -28.44 5.58 -0.53
C PRO A 105 -29.55 5.48 0.50
N GLY A 106 -29.30 4.81 1.62
CA GLY A 106 -30.30 4.55 2.65
C GLY A 106 -30.25 5.50 3.84
N THR A 107 -29.05 5.97 4.20
CA THR A 107 -28.82 6.73 5.43
C THR A 107 -28.09 8.05 5.21
N ALA A 108 -27.48 8.24 4.06
CA ALA A 108 -26.63 9.38 3.74
C ALA A 108 -26.95 9.93 2.35
N PRO A 109 -26.42 11.12 1.95
CA PRO A 109 -26.79 11.75 0.67
C PRO A 109 -26.28 11.00 -0.56
N TRP A 110 -25.22 10.18 -0.42
CA TRP A 110 -24.56 9.53 -1.53
C TRP A 110 -24.43 8.02 -1.33
N ARG A 111 -24.41 7.29 -2.44
CA ARG A 111 -23.87 5.93 -2.53
C ARG A 111 -22.44 6.04 -3.01
N ILE A 112 -21.46 5.71 -2.17
CA ILE A 112 -20.05 5.86 -2.52
C ILE A 112 -19.39 4.51 -2.74
N ILE A 113 -18.75 4.37 -3.89
CA ILE A 113 -17.98 3.19 -4.29
C ILE A 113 -16.50 3.57 -4.36
N VAL A 114 -15.70 2.96 -3.52
CA VAL A 114 -14.23 3.09 -3.59
C VAL A 114 -13.65 1.84 -4.23
N ILE A 115 -12.87 2.00 -5.30
CA ILE A 115 -12.18 0.89 -5.97
C ILE A 115 -10.68 1.15 -5.88
N GLU A 116 -10.00 0.31 -5.10
CA GLU A 116 -8.55 0.37 -4.95
C GLU A 116 -7.86 -0.37 -6.11
N ASP A 117 -6.73 0.17 -6.59
CA ASP A 117 -5.87 -0.43 -7.62
C ASP A 117 -6.62 -0.80 -8.93
N VAL A 118 -7.35 0.15 -9.52
CA VAL A 118 -8.10 -0.07 -10.78
C VAL A 118 -7.21 -0.46 -11.96
N ASP A 119 -5.92 -0.17 -11.91
CA ASP A 119 -4.90 -0.63 -12.85
C ASP A 119 -4.76 -2.16 -12.89
N ARG A 120 -5.23 -2.86 -11.86
CA ARG A 120 -5.26 -4.34 -11.81
C ARG A 120 -6.49 -4.95 -12.49
N MET A 121 -7.37 -4.14 -13.06
CA MET A 121 -8.50 -4.63 -13.84
C MET A 121 -8.04 -5.07 -15.23
N MET A 122 -8.49 -6.25 -15.66
CA MET A 122 -8.34 -6.63 -17.06
C MET A 122 -9.33 -5.84 -17.93
N GLU A 123 -9.04 -5.70 -19.23
CA GLU A 123 -9.84 -4.92 -20.19
C GLU A 123 -11.34 -5.27 -20.16
N ARG A 124 -11.69 -6.56 -20.08
CA ARG A 124 -13.08 -6.99 -19.97
C ARG A 124 -13.79 -6.48 -18.71
N THR A 125 -13.07 -6.48 -17.60
CA THR A 125 -13.56 -5.98 -16.30
C THR A 125 -13.73 -4.47 -16.35
N THR A 126 -12.79 -3.78 -16.95
CA THR A 126 -12.81 -2.33 -17.14
C THR A 126 -14.00 -1.89 -18.00
N ASN A 127 -14.31 -2.64 -19.07
CA ASN A 127 -15.46 -2.34 -19.93
C ASN A 127 -16.81 -2.45 -19.22
N VAL A 128 -16.92 -3.30 -18.19
CA VAL A 128 -18.14 -3.35 -17.36
C VAL A 128 -18.26 -2.09 -16.51
N LEU A 129 -17.17 -1.60 -15.93
CA LEU A 129 -17.16 -0.37 -15.15
C LEU A 129 -17.40 0.89 -16.00
N LEU A 130 -16.97 0.89 -17.28
CA LEU A 130 -17.15 2.02 -18.18
C LEU A 130 -18.62 2.42 -18.37
N LYS A 131 -19.53 1.45 -18.49
CA LYS A 131 -20.97 1.72 -18.61
C LYS A 131 -21.50 2.53 -17.44
N GLU A 132 -21.06 2.18 -16.23
CA GLU A 132 -21.47 2.87 -15.01
C GLU A 132 -20.84 4.27 -14.86
N ILE A 133 -19.68 4.48 -15.48
CA ILE A 133 -19.04 5.81 -15.50
C ILE A 133 -19.71 6.72 -16.53
N GLU A 134 -20.19 6.15 -17.65
CA GLU A 134 -20.88 6.89 -18.72
C GLU A 134 -22.32 7.24 -18.36
N GLU A 135 -23.04 6.32 -17.75
CA GLU A 135 -24.44 6.48 -17.35
C GLU A 135 -24.59 6.24 -15.84
N PRO A 136 -24.04 7.14 -15.01
CA PRO A 136 -23.99 6.93 -13.58
C PRO A 136 -25.39 6.97 -12.95
N SER A 137 -25.64 6.04 -12.01
CA SER A 137 -26.85 6.06 -11.19
C SER A 137 -26.95 7.37 -10.40
N PRO A 138 -28.16 7.94 -10.24
CA PRO A 138 -28.34 9.12 -9.40
C PRO A 138 -27.81 8.92 -7.97
N HIS A 139 -27.23 9.97 -7.41
CA HIS A 139 -26.65 9.95 -6.05
C HIS A 139 -25.51 8.94 -5.83
N THR A 140 -24.84 8.47 -6.91
CA THR A 140 -23.68 7.57 -6.79
C THR A 140 -22.38 8.29 -7.13
N ILE A 141 -21.38 8.18 -6.25
CA ILE A 141 -20.03 8.70 -6.45
C ILE A 141 -19.03 7.53 -6.46
N ARG A 142 -18.13 7.53 -7.45
CA ARG A 142 -17.09 6.53 -7.64
C ARG A 142 -15.71 7.13 -7.40
N LEU A 143 -14.96 6.56 -6.47
CA LEU A 143 -13.60 6.97 -6.13
C LEU A 143 -12.64 5.85 -6.55
N LEU A 144 -11.97 6.05 -7.68
CA LEU A 144 -11.04 5.09 -8.27
C LEU A 144 -9.63 5.43 -7.85
N CYS A 145 -8.82 4.44 -7.44
CA CYS A 145 -7.42 4.63 -7.07
C CYS A 145 -6.50 3.92 -8.07
N ALA A 146 -5.46 4.60 -8.55
CA ALA A 146 -4.44 4.05 -9.43
C ALA A 146 -3.04 4.61 -9.11
N PRO A 147 -1.94 3.90 -9.44
CA PRO A 147 -0.59 4.42 -9.27
C PRO A 147 -0.35 5.69 -10.09
N SER A 148 -0.87 5.73 -11.32
CA SER A 148 -0.76 6.86 -12.23
C SER A 148 -1.98 6.87 -13.16
N ALA A 149 -2.30 8.03 -13.70
CA ALA A 149 -3.38 8.16 -14.69
C ALA A 149 -3.07 7.42 -16.01
N GLN A 150 -1.79 7.19 -16.30
CA GLN A 150 -1.33 6.45 -17.48
C GLN A 150 -1.57 4.94 -17.35
N ASP A 151 -1.66 4.41 -16.14
CA ASP A 151 -1.91 2.99 -15.87
C ASP A 151 -3.39 2.62 -16.05
N VAL A 152 -4.25 3.62 -16.28
CA VAL A 152 -5.69 3.44 -16.46
C VAL A 152 -6.07 3.70 -17.92
N LEU A 153 -7.03 2.91 -18.43
CA LEU A 153 -7.49 3.07 -19.82
C LEU A 153 -7.90 4.51 -20.12
N PRO A 154 -7.55 5.05 -21.30
CA PRO A 154 -7.91 6.42 -21.70
C PRO A 154 -9.42 6.72 -21.61
N THR A 155 -10.25 5.71 -21.81
CA THR A 155 -11.70 5.79 -21.74
C THR A 155 -12.22 6.10 -20.33
N ILE A 156 -11.63 5.50 -19.27
CA ILE A 156 -11.92 5.85 -17.88
C ILE A 156 -11.36 7.24 -17.56
N ARG A 157 -10.09 7.45 -17.91
CA ARG A 157 -9.39 8.70 -17.61
C ARG A 157 -10.10 9.94 -18.14
N SER A 158 -10.67 9.86 -19.35
CA SER A 158 -11.40 10.98 -19.97
C SER A 158 -12.74 11.32 -19.30
N ARG A 159 -13.28 10.42 -18.48
CA ARG A 159 -14.60 10.56 -17.82
C ARG A 159 -14.51 10.73 -16.30
N THR A 160 -13.30 10.81 -15.78
CA THR A 160 -13.06 10.96 -14.35
C THR A 160 -12.38 12.30 -14.04
N ARG A 161 -12.70 12.88 -12.89
CA ARG A 161 -11.93 14.02 -12.36
C ARG A 161 -10.68 13.49 -11.68
N ILE A 162 -9.52 13.88 -12.19
CA ILE A 162 -8.22 13.39 -11.72
C ILE A 162 -7.73 14.21 -10.53
N VAL A 163 -7.28 13.51 -9.47
CA VAL A 163 -6.59 14.06 -8.31
C VAL A 163 -5.22 13.41 -8.22
N ASN A 164 -4.16 14.19 -8.35
CA ASN A 164 -2.80 13.69 -8.30
C ASN A 164 -2.20 13.91 -6.91
N LEU A 165 -1.72 12.85 -6.29
CA LEU A 165 -1.01 12.88 -5.01
C LEU A 165 0.49 12.94 -5.26
N ALA A 166 1.17 13.78 -4.51
CA ALA A 166 2.62 13.83 -4.48
C ALA A 166 3.21 12.72 -3.58
N VAL A 167 4.49 12.41 -3.75
CA VAL A 167 5.25 11.65 -2.75
C VAL A 167 5.39 12.51 -1.50
N PRO A 168 4.94 12.06 -0.32
CA PRO A 168 5.12 12.80 0.91
C PRO A 168 6.60 13.03 1.23
N SER A 169 6.95 14.22 1.70
CA SER A 169 8.31 14.49 2.16
C SER A 169 8.65 13.70 3.42
N ASN A 170 9.94 13.37 3.60
CA ASN A 170 10.40 12.68 4.82
C ASN A 170 9.98 13.43 6.09
N GLN A 171 9.98 14.77 6.07
CA GLN A 171 9.55 15.59 7.20
C GLN A 171 8.05 15.44 7.49
N ALA A 172 7.21 15.36 6.45
CA ALA A 172 5.77 15.17 6.64
C ALA A 172 5.47 13.78 7.19
N VAL A 173 6.17 12.74 6.72
CA VAL A 173 6.04 11.37 7.21
C VAL A 173 6.54 11.26 8.65
N ALA A 174 7.69 11.87 8.99
CA ALA A 174 8.21 11.87 10.36
C ALA A 174 7.23 12.54 11.34
N LYS A 175 6.71 13.72 11.02
CA LYS A 175 5.69 14.40 11.82
C LYS A 175 4.43 13.57 12.03
N PHE A 176 4.00 12.86 10.99
CA PHE A 176 2.87 11.95 11.11
C PHE A 176 3.15 10.81 12.08
N LEU A 177 4.33 10.19 12.02
CA LEU A 177 4.71 9.13 12.96
C LEU A 177 4.84 9.66 14.40
N GLU A 178 5.41 10.85 14.59
CA GLU A 178 5.47 11.52 15.90
C GLU A 178 4.05 11.74 16.46
N SER A 179 3.10 12.15 15.63
CA SER A 179 1.69 12.31 16.04
C SER A 179 1.02 10.99 16.42
N GLN A 180 1.56 9.84 15.98
CA GLN A 180 1.15 8.50 16.39
C GLN A 180 1.83 8.02 17.69
N GLY A 181 2.71 8.85 18.27
CA GLY A 181 3.40 8.56 19.54
C GLY A 181 4.76 7.89 19.40
N PHE A 182 5.33 7.82 18.20
CA PHE A 182 6.68 7.30 18.02
C PHE A 182 7.75 8.35 18.38
N GLU A 183 8.86 7.88 18.92
CA GLU A 183 10.01 8.73 19.24
C GLU A 183 10.57 9.44 18.00
N PRO A 184 10.98 10.72 18.09
CA PRO A 184 11.42 11.52 16.94
C PRO A 184 12.55 10.88 16.12
N ASN A 185 13.51 10.23 16.77
CA ASN A 185 14.62 9.55 16.09
C ASN A 185 14.14 8.33 15.27
N ILE A 186 13.22 7.54 15.83
CA ILE A 186 12.60 6.40 15.15
C ILE A 186 11.75 6.90 13.97
N ALA A 187 10.95 7.93 14.20
CA ALA A 187 10.10 8.54 13.20
C ALA A 187 10.91 9.11 12.02
N ALA A 188 11.97 9.86 12.30
CA ALA A 188 12.84 10.44 11.26
C ALA A 188 13.55 9.35 10.45
N ARG A 189 14.07 8.30 11.11
CA ARG A 189 14.73 7.17 10.45
C ARG A 189 13.75 6.40 9.57
N ALA A 190 12.59 6.02 10.12
CA ALA A 190 11.56 5.28 9.39
C ALA A 190 11.04 6.08 8.17
N ALA A 191 10.83 7.38 8.32
CA ALA A 191 10.42 8.27 7.24
C ALA A 191 11.47 8.32 6.11
N ARG A 192 12.75 8.46 6.44
CA ARG A 192 13.85 8.48 5.47
C ARG A 192 13.95 7.16 4.70
N LEU A 193 13.91 6.03 5.42
CA LEU A 193 14.08 4.69 4.84
C LEU A 193 12.88 4.24 4.00
N SER A 194 11.71 4.84 4.19
CA SER A 194 10.49 4.52 3.47
C SER A 194 10.32 5.28 2.16
N GLU A 195 11.15 6.27 1.88
CA GLU A 195 11.10 7.10 0.65
C GLU A 195 9.69 7.67 0.37
N GLY A 196 8.99 8.10 1.41
CA GLY A 196 7.64 8.66 1.31
C GLY A 196 6.51 7.64 1.31
N HIS A 197 6.82 6.34 1.46
CA HIS A 197 5.79 5.30 1.57
C HIS A 197 5.25 5.22 3.00
N ILE A 198 4.10 5.84 3.28
CA ILE A 198 3.53 5.98 4.64
C ILE A 198 3.37 4.63 5.33
N GLY A 199 2.85 3.61 4.63
CA GLY A 199 2.64 2.28 5.20
C GLY A 199 3.96 1.58 5.60
N ILE A 200 5.01 1.72 4.78
CA ILE A 200 6.34 1.18 5.10
C ILE A 200 6.98 1.96 6.26
N ALA A 201 6.82 3.29 6.29
CA ALA A 201 7.29 4.11 7.40
C ALA A 201 6.67 3.68 8.74
N SER A 202 5.34 3.49 8.75
CA SER A 202 4.61 3.02 9.94
C SER A 202 5.06 1.61 10.35
N LEU A 203 5.33 0.72 9.38
CA LEU A 203 5.83 -0.62 9.65
C LEU A 203 7.23 -0.58 10.29
N TYR A 204 8.15 0.22 9.74
CA TYR A 204 9.49 0.40 10.30
C TYR A 204 9.50 1.04 11.70
N ALA A 205 8.58 1.98 11.95
CA ALA A 205 8.46 2.59 13.27
C ALA A 205 7.88 1.65 14.32
N LYS A 206 6.96 0.75 13.91
CA LYS A 206 6.22 -0.14 14.80
C LYS A 206 6.97 -1.45 15.11
N ASP A 207 7.71 -1.98 14.16
CA ASP A 207 8.34 -3.31 14.26
C ASP A 207 9.85 -3.22 14.06
N GLU A 208 10.58 -3.30 15.17
CA GLU A 208 12.04 -3.27 15.22
C GLU A 208 12.68 -4.42 14.44
N ARG A 209 12.02 -5.59 14.35
CA ARG A 209 12.53 -6.73 13.59
C ARG A 209 12.59 -6.43 12.10
N VAL A 210 11.52 -5.81 11.56
CA VAL A 210 11.48 -5.44 10.14
C VAL A 210 12.57 -4.42 9.81
N MET A 211 12.87 -3.52 10.74
CA MET A 211 13.98 -2.58 10.60
C MET A 211 15.34 -3.29 10.62
N THR A 212 15.52 -4.22 11.54
CA THR A 212 16.75 -5.03 11.66
C THR A 212 16.95 -5.90 10.43
N ASP A 213 15.93 -6.62 9.96
CA ASP A 213 15.99 -7.44 8.74
C ASP A 213 16.42 -6.61 7.51
N ARG A 214 15.93 -5.35 7.43
CA ARG A 214 16.37 -4.41 6.39
C ARG A 214 17.86 -4.06 6.53
N ASP A 215 18.31 -3.73 7.73
CA ASP A 215 19.70 -3.35 7.96
C ASP A 215 20.64 -4.51 7.68
N GLU A 216 20.29 -5.73 8.07
CA GLU A 216 21.03 -6.96 7.76
C GLU A 216 21.11 -7.19 6.25
N LEU A 217 20.02 -6.96 5.52
CA LEU A 217 20.01 -7.06 4.06
C LEU A 217 20.96 -6.03 3.43
N ILE A 218 20.93 -4.76 3.88
CA ILE A 218 21.84 -3.71 3.38
C ILE A 218 23.30 -4.10 3.59
N VAL A 219 23.64 -4.55 4.81
CA VAL A 219 24.99 -5.00 5.14
C VAL A 219 25.37 -6.23 4.29
N GLY A 220 24.45 -7.18 4.12
CA GLY A 220 24.66 -8.36 3.29
C GLY A 220 24.93 -8.02 1.82
N VAL A 221 24.15 -7.09 1.24
CA VAL A 221 24.37 -6.66 -0.16
C VAL A 221 25.68 -5.91 -0.34
N LEU A 222 26.06 -5.03 0.60
CA LEU A 222 27.32 -4.31 0.58
C LEU A 222 28.53 -5.25 0.78
N GLY A 223 28.33 -6.39 1.46
CA GLY A 223 29.34 -7.42 1.70
C GLY A 223 29.45 -8.50 0.62
N LEU A 224 28.78 -8.38 -0.52
CA LEU A 224 28.85 -9.36 -1.59
C LEU A 224 30.20 -9.33 -2.32
N HIS A 225 30.95 -10.41 -2.21
CA HIS A 225 32.25 -10.58 -2.87
C HIS A 225 32.33 -11.84 -3.75
N ARG A 226 31.57 -12.88 -3.42
CA ARG A 226 31.59 -14.19 -4.09
C ARG A 226 30.17 -14.69 -4.33
N ALA A 227 30.03 -15.58 -5.32
CA ALA A 227 28.74 -16.22 -5.59
C ALA A 227 28.17 -17.00 -4.38
N SER A 228 29.03 -17.55 -3.52
CA SER A 228 28.59 -18.19 -2.27
C SER A 228 27.86 -17.24 -1.34
N ASP A 229 28.33 -15.99 -1.25
CA ASP A 229 27.71 -14.96 -0.40
C ASP A 229 26.33 -14.62 -0.92
N ALA A 230 26.18 -14.51 -2.25
CA ALA A 230 24.92 -14.26 -2.93
C ALA A 230 23.88 -15.36 -2.68
N VAL A 231 24.30 -16.64 -2.76
CA VAL A 231 23.40 -17.79 -2.52
C VAL A 231 22.95 -17.82 -1.06
N LEU A 232 23.88 -17.63 -0.11
CA LEU A 232 23.55 -17.61 1.32
C LEU A 232 22.61 -16.45 1.68
N LEU A 233 22.89 -15.24 1.15
CA LEU A 233 22.04 -14.08 1.39
C LEU A 233 20.63 -14.27 0.81
N ALA A 234 20.51 -14.86 -0.39
CA ALA A 234 19.23 -15.16 -1.01
C ALA A 234 18.43 -16.19 -0.19
N GLY A 235 19.08 -17.27 0.26
CA GLY A 235 18.45 -18.29 1.10
C GLY A 235 17.89 -17.68 2.40
N ASN A 236 18.72 -16.94 3.14
CA ASN A 236 18.34 -16.30 4.40
C ASN A 236 17.17 -15.32 4.20
N LEU A 237 17.22 -14.48 3.16
CA LEU A 237 16.13 -13.54 2.84
C LEU A 237 14.82 -14.27 2.59
N ILE A 238 14.83 -15.33 1.80
CA ILE A 238 13.62 -16.08 1.45
C ILE A 238 13.02 -16.78 2.67
N ASP A 239 13.87 -17.39 3.51
CA ASP A 239 13.41 -18.11 4.70
C ASP A 239 12.86 -17.13 5.74
N ASN A 240 13.53 -16.00 5.97
CA ASN A 240 13.02 -14.93 6.85
C ASN A 240 11.69 -14.37 6.33
N ALA A 241 11.57 -14.12 5.02
CA ALA A 241 10.34 -13.61 4.42
C ALA A 241 9.17 -14.56 4.59
N LYS A 242 9.38 -15.88 4.43
CA LYS A 242 8.35 -16.90 4.67
C LYS A 242 7.95 -16.97 6.14
N ALA A 243 8.94 -17.01 7.05
CA ALA A 243 8.69 -17.08 8.49
C ALA A 243 7.90 -15.86 8.98
N GLN A 244 8.26 -14.65 8.53
CA GLN A 244 7.54 -13.42 8.85
C GLN A 244 6.10 -13.45 8.34
N ALA A 245 5.90 -13.85 7.08
CA ALA A 245 4.57 -13.94 6.48
C ALA A 245 3.66 -14.96 7.19
N GLU A 246 4.19 -16.14 7.51
CA GLU A 246 3.45 -17.18 8.23
C GLU A 246 3.08 -16.73 9.67
N ALA A 247 4.00 -16.08 10.37
CA ALA A 247 3.74 -15.54 11.70
C ALA A 247 2.61 -14.50 11.68
N GLU A 248 2.65 -13.56 10.74
CA GLU A 248 1.62 -12.52 10.61
C GLU A 248 0.25 -13.10 10.25
N VAL A 249 0.20 -14.07 9.33
CA VAL A 249 -1.06 -14.74 8.95
C VAL A 249 -1.65 -15.50 10.13
N ASN A 250 -0.83 -16.19 10.92
CA ASN A 250 -1.28 -16.95 12.07
C ASN A 250 -1.82 -16.02 13.18
N VAL A 251 -1.16 -14.90 13.45
CA VAL A 251 -1.65 -13.90 14.41
C VAL A 251 -3.01 -13.37 13.99
N LYS A 252 -3.15 -12.90 12.74
CA LYS A 252 -4.43 -12.38 12.21
C LYS A 252 -5.54 -13.43 12.19
N ALA A 253 -5.21 -14.69 11.90
CA ALA A 253 -6.18 -15.79 11.96
C ALA A 253 -6.65 -16.05 13.38
N SER A 254 -5.75 -16.03 14.36
CA SER A 254 -6.07 -16.18 15.78
C SER A 254 -6.94 -15.04 16.31
N GLU A 255 -6.63 -13.80 15.92
CA GLU A 255 -7.43 -12.61 16.28
C GLU A 255 -8.84 -12.71 15.67
N ALA A 256 -8.94 -13.04 14.37
CA ALA A 256 -10.23 -13.23 13.71
C ALA A 256 -11.06 -14.38 14.33
N GLU A 257 -10.41 -15.46 14.76
CA GLU A 257 -11.07 -16.54 15.49
C GLU A 257 -11.58 -16.07 16.87
N ALA A 258 -10.77 -15.33 17.61
CA ALA A 258 -11.15 -14.78 18.91
C ALA A 258 -12.34 -13.80 18.79
N ASP A 259 -12.29 -12.93 17.80
CA ASP A 259 -13.37 -11.98 17.50
C ASP A 259 -14.66 -12.70 17.09
N PHE A 260 -14.55 -13.71 16.23
CA PHE A 260 -15.70 -14.53 15.84
C PHE A 260 -16.37 -15.18 17.05
N ARG A 261 -15.58 -15.76 17.95
CA ARG A 261 -16.08 -16.37 19.20
C ARG A 261 -16.76 -15.33 20.09
N ARG A 262 -16.12 -14.17 20.28
CA ARG A 262 -16.66 -13.07 21.09
C ARG A 262 -18.01 -12.57 20.56
N ILE A 263 -18.10 -12.31 19.25
CA ILE A 263 -19.32 -11.81 18.59
C ILE A 263 -20.48 -12.80 18.72
N ASN A 264 -20.19 -14.12 18.69
CA ASN A 264 -21.21 -15.16 18.81
C ASN A 264 -21.43 -15.64 20.24
N GLY A 265 -20.88 -14.97 21.26
CA GLY A 265 -21.05 -15.32 22.67
C GLY A 265 -20.42 -16.66 23.06
N LEU A 266 -19.38 -17.10 22.35
CA LEU A 266 -18.68 -18.36 22.59
C LEU A 266 -17.40 -18.14 23.39
N GLY A 267 -17.19 -18.97 24.40
CA GLY A 267 -15.93 -19.01 25.14
C GLY A 267 -14.76 -19.58 24.30
N PRO A 268 -13.50 -19.42 24.77
CA PRO A 268 -12.31 -19.87 24.03
C PRO A 268 -12.30 -21.37 23.70
N LYS A 269 -12.94 -22.19 24.56
CA LYS A 269 -13.00 -23.67 24.43
C LYS A 269 -14.38 -24.21 24.04
N ASP A 270 -15.34 -23.33 23.79
CA ASP A 270 -16.68 -23.76 23.46
C ASP A 270 -16.75 -24.46 22.10
N ARG A 271 -17.62 -25.46 21.99
CA ARG A 271 -17.84 -26.16 20.72
C ARG A 271 -18.59 -25.25 19.74
N ILE A 272 -18.08 -25.10 18.53
CA ILE A 272 -18.75 -24.29 17.50
C ILE A 272 -20.11 -24.93 17.12
N PRO A 273 -21.21 -24.19 17.23
CA PRO A 273 -22.54 -24.65 16.82
C PRO A 273 -22.57 -25.01 15.33
N PRO A 274 -23.36 -26.04 14.94
CA PRO A 274 -23.42 -26.49 13.55
C PRO A 274 -23.73 -25.37 12.54
N LYS A 275 -24.61 -24.43 12.90
CA LYS A 275 -24.98 -23.28 12.07
C LYS A 275 -23.83 -22.30 11.80
N LEU A 276 -22.85 -22.23 12.69
CA LEU A 276 -21.70 -21.30 12.63
C LEU A 276 -20.43 -21.95 12.05
N ARG A 277 -20.43 -23.28 11.87
CA ARG A 277 -19.23 -24.02 11.40
C ARG A 277 -18.75 -23.56 10.01
N GLY A 278 -19.67 -23.24 9.11
CA GLY A 278 -19.31 -22.76 7.76
C GLY A 278 -18.52 -21.45 7.83
N ALA A 279 -19.02 -20.47 8.56
CA ALA A 279 -18.36 -19.17 8.74
C ALA A 279 -17.04 -19.31 9.54
N TYR A 280 -17.03 -20.13 10.59
CA TYR A 280 -15.81 -20.39 11.37
C TYR A 280 -14.71 -21.06 10.54
N ASN A 281 -15.05 -22.10 9.76
CA ASN A 281 -14.10 -22.80 8.91
C ASN A 281 -13.54 -21.88 7.79
N ALA A 282 -14.29 -20.86 7.38
CA ALA A 282 -13.81 -19.88 6.40
C ALA A 282 -12.66 -19.02 6.95
N ILE A 283 -12.63 -18.73 8.26
CA ILE A 283 -11.56 -17.95 8.91
C ILE A 283 -10.23 -18.71 8.86
N ALA A 284 -10.24 -20.01 9.14
CA ALA A 284 -9.04 -20.84 9.25
C ALA A 284 -8.82 -21.78 8.04
N LYS A 285 -9.41 -21.46 6.88
CA LYS A 285 -9.26 -22.29 5.67
C LYS A 285 -7.79 -22.29 5.22
N LYS A 286 -7.14 -23.47 5.32
CA LYS A 286 -5.70 -23.63 5.06
C LYS A 286 -5.25 -23.05 3.70
N ASP A 287 -6.03 -23.27 2.65
CA ASP A 287 -5.70 -22.76 1.32
C ASP A 287 -5.72 -21.23 1.27
N GLU A 288 -6.62 -20.59 1.98
CA GLU A 288 -6.72 -19.13 2.07
C GLU A 288 -5.55 -18.57 2.89
N LEU A 289 -5.24 -19.17 4.03
CA LEU A 289 -4.07 -18.79 4.86
C LEU A 289 -2.77 -18.93 4.05
N LYS A 290 -2.61 -20.03 3.29
CA LYS A 290 -1.46 -20.23 2.41
C LYS A 290 -1.36 -19.17 1.31
N ARG A 291 -2.48 -18.79 0.70
CA ARG A 291 -2.51 -17.71 -0.30
C ARG A 291 -2.11 -16.36 0.31
N ARG A 292 -2.62 -16.05 1.51
CA ARG A 292 -2.24 -14.84 2.25
C ARG A 292 -0.76 -14.83 2.61
N ALA A 293 -0.22 -15.95 3.11
CA ALA A 293 1.20 -16.07 3.41
C ALA A 293 2.07 -15.89 2.16
N THR A 294 1.67 -16.50 1.03
CA THR A 294 2.38 -16.31 -0.24
C THR A 294 2.39 -14.84 -0.69
N ARG A 295 1.27 -14.14 -0.52
CA ARG A 295 1.21 -12.71 -0.84
C ARG A 295 2.11 -11.89 0.07
N LEU A 296 2.00 -12.07 1.40
CA LEU A 296 2.85 -11.35 2.35
C LEU A 296 4.34 -11.63 2.13
N THR A 297 4.72 -12.87 1.80
CA THR A 297 6.09 -13.19 1.39
C THR A 297 6.52 -12.33 0.19
N ARG A 298 5.67 -12.18 -0.83
CA ARG A 298 5.98 -11.31 -1.98
C ARG A 298 6.14 -9.86 -1.60
N ASP A 299 5.31 -9.36 -0.69
CA ASP A 299 5.38 -7.97 -0.20
C ASP A 299 6.70 -7.74 0.58
N VAL A 300 7.15 -8.73 1.37
CA VAL A 300 8.47 -8.69 2.04
C VAL A 300 9.60 -8.66 1.01
N LEU A 301 9.54 -9.52 -0.01
CA LEU A 301 10.56 -9.60 -1.06
C LEU A 301 10.59 -8.32 -1.93
N ASP A 302 9.45 -7.70 -2.21
CA ASP A 302 9.43 -6.43 -2.93
C ASP A 302 10.04 -5.29 -2.11
N ARG A 303 9.78 -5.25 -0.78
CA ARG A 303 10.49 -4.32 0.13
C ARG A 303 12.00 -4.56 0.12
N ALA A 304 12.45 -5.81 0.08
CA ALA A 304 13.87 -6.15 -0.02
C ALA A 304 14.49 -5.61 -1.31
N LEU A 305 13.79 -5.70 -2.44
CA LEU A 305 14.22 -5.08 -3.69
C LEU A 305 14.32 -3.55 -3.62
N ASN A 306 13.37 -2.90 -2.94
CA ASN A 306 13.45 -1.45 -2.71
C ASN A 306 14.65 -1.10 -1.83
N SER A 307 14.90 -1.86 -0.78
CA SER A 307 16.06 -1.67 0.09
C SER A 307 17.39 -1.85 -0.67
N ALA A 308 17.50 -2.87 -1.53
CA ALA A 308 18.68 -3.05 -2.37
C ALA A 308 18.83 -1.90 -3.40
N ALA A 309 17.73 -1.43 -3.99
CA ALA A 309 17.75 -0.31 -4.92
C ALA A 309 18.23 1.00 -4.25
N SER A 310 17.86 1.23 -2.99
CA SER A 310 18.27 2.41 -2.25
C SER A 310 19.80 2.54 -2.09
N ILE A 311 20.54 1.42 -2.06
CA ILE A 311 22.03 1.41 -2.04
C ILE A 311 22.55 2.04 -3.33
N TYR A 312 22.12 1.55 -4.48
CA TYR A 312 22.62 2.02 -5.79
C TYR A 312 22.10 3.41 -6.16
N ARG A 313 20.93 3.81 -5.63
CA ARG A 313 20.49 5.21 -5.67
C ARG A 313 21.46 6.09 -4.88
N ASP A 314 21.87 5.71 -3.69
CA ASP A 314 22.81 6.48 -2.88
C ASP A 314 24.21 6.50 -3.51
N VAL A 315 24.66 5.39 -4.14
CA VAL A 315 25.88 5.37 -4.97
C VAL A 315 25.81 6.42 -6.09
N ALA A 316 24.70 6.45 -6.84
CA ALA A 316 24.52 7.41 -7.92
C ALA A 316 24.51 8.88 -7.40
N VAL A 317 23.91 9.11 -6.23
CA VAL A 317 23.90 10.44 -5.58
C VAL A 317 25.33 10.90 -5.25
N LEU A 318 26.15 10.02 -4.66
CA LEU A 318 27.54 10.33 -4.33
C LEU A 318 28.39 10.56 -5.59
N GLN A 319 28.24 9.71 -6.63
CA GLN A 319 28.97 9.83 -7.88
C GLN A 319 28.66 11.13 -8.65
N ASN A 320 27.50 11.74 -8.41
CA ASN A 320 27.09 13.00 -9.03
C ASN A 320 27.18 14.21 -8.10
N ASN A 321 27.77 14.05 -6.90
CA ASN A 321 27.88 15.10 -5.88
C ASN A 321 26.53 15.76 -5.54
N ALA A 322 25.46 14.96 -5.52
CA ALA A 322 24.08 15.44 -5.31
C ALA A 322 23.58 15.21 -3.87
N GLU A 323 24.48 14.87 -2.93
CA GLU A 323 24.11 14.57 -1.53
C GLU A 323 23.41 15.76 -0.86
N ASP A 324 23.91 16.99 -1.05
CA ASP A 324 23.30 18.19 -0.46
C ASP A 324 21.90 18.50 -1.01
N ALA A 325 21.61 18.07 -2.25
CA ALA A 325 20.34 18.36 -2.90
C ALA A 325 19.23 17.36 -2.53
N VAL A 326 19.58 16.06 -2.41
CA VAL A 326 18.58 14.99 -2.27
C VAL A 326 18.78 14.09 -1.05
N GLY A 327 19.90 14.21 -0.34
CA GLY A 327 20.28 13.41 0.81
C GLY A 327 20.54 11.94 0.48
N LEU A 328 21.07 11.20 1.44
CA LEU A 328 21.24 9.75 1.39
C LEU A 328 20.13 9.06 2.16
N ILE A 329 19.73 7.89 1.67
CA ILE A 329 18.74 7.03 2.35
C ILE A 329 19.45 6.21 3.45
N ASN A 330 20.61 5.63 3.14
CA ASN A 330 21.33 4.71 4.02
C ASN A 330 22.50 5.42 4.75
N LEU A 331 22.18 6.41 5.59
CA LEU A 331 23.17 7.21 6.32
C LEU A 331 24.07 6.35 7.22
N GLU A 332 23.51 5.30 7.82
CA GLU A 332 24.20 4.37 8.69
C GLU A 332 25.32 3.59 7.96
N ASN A 333 25.18 3.41 6.65
CA ASN A 333 26.12 2.67 5.80
C ASN A 333 26.93 3.59 4.87
N ARG A 334 26.96 4.91 5.13
CA ARG A 334 27.58 5.92 4.26
C ARG A 334 29.02 5.56 3.85
N SER A 335 29.84 5.05 4.78
CA SER A 335 31.23 4.69 4.49
C SER A 335 31.33 3.59 3.44
N ALA A 336 30.60 2.49 3.61
CA ALA A 336 30.62 1.36 2.68
C ALA A 336 30.02 1.74 1.31
N ILE A 337 28.99 2.60 1.28
CA ILE A 337 28.39 3.10 0.04
C ILE A 337 29.37 4.05 -0.68
N THR A 338 30.14 4.86 0.06
CA THR A 338 31.18 5.71 -0.52
C THR A 338 32.30 4.85 -1.16
N GLU A 339 32.73 3.79 -0.50
CA GLU A 339 33.68 2.84 -1.08
C GLU A 339 33.12 2.20 -2.37
N LEU A 340 31.86 1.76 -2.33
CA LEU A 340 31.18 1.17 -3.47
C LEU A 340 31.06 2.18 -4.63
N SER A 341 30.83 3.48 -4.34
CA SER A 341 30.71 4.53 -5.35
C SER A 341 32.02 4.80 -6.09
N VAL A 342 33.16 4.53 -5.47
CA VAL A 342 34.49 4.62 -6.12
C VAL A 342 34.80 3.36 -6.93
N ARG A 343 34.36 2.18 -6.48
CA ARG A 343 34.59 0.90 -7.17
C ARG A 343 33.75 0.74 -8.44
N LEU A 344 32.55 1.30 -8.45
CA LEU A 344 31.65 1.23 -9.60
C LEU A 344 31.89 2.36 -10.58
N ASP A 345 31.85 2.07 -11.88
CA ASP A 345 31.80 3.11 -12.90
C ASP A 345 30.44 3.85 -12.85
N ARG A 346 30.34 4.99 -13.54
CA ARG A 346 29.10 5.80 -13.55
C ARG A 346 27.88 5.06 -14.07
N THR A 347 28.06 4.05 -14.92
CA THR A 347 26.98 3.22 -15.47
C THR A 347 26.68 2.03 -14.56
N GLY A 348 27.59 1.69 -13.66
CA GLY A 348 27.47 0.53 -12.78
C GLY A 348 26.29 0.60 -11.82
N ALA A 349 26.01 1.76 -11.25
CA ALA A 349 24.84 1.95 -10.39
C ALA A 349 23.53 1.80 -11.18
N VAL A 350 23.46 2.36 -12.39
CA VAL A 350 22.29 2.26 -13.28
C VAL A 350 22.02 0.81 -13.69
N ARG A 351 23.06 0.08 -14.11
CA ARG A 351 22.93 -1.35 -14.47
C ARG A 351 22.34 -2.18 -13.31
N ARG A 352 22.81 -1.96 -12.09
CA ARG A 352 22.31 -2.68 -10.92
C ARG A 352 20.86 -2.33 -10.58
N LEU A 353 20.45 -1.09 -10.77
CA LEU A 353 19.04 -0.70 -10.69
C LEU A 353 18.18 -1.41 -11.75
N GLU A 354 18.71 -1.57 -12.98
CA GLU A 354 18.06 -2.34 -14.05
C GLU A 354 17.97 -3.83 -13.72
N ASP A 355 19.02 -4.42 -13.12
CA ASP A 355 19.01 -5.80 -12.64
C ASP A 355 17.95 -6.01 -11.56
N ILE A 356 17.83 -5.09 -10.60
CA ILE A 356 16.79 -5.10 -9.56
C ILE A 356 15.39 -4.98 -10.20
N ALA A 357 15.21 -4.08 -11.16
CA ALA A 357 13.95 -3.96 -11.88
C ALA A 357 13.61 -5.22 -12.67
N THR A 358 14.62 -5.90 -13.22
CA THR A 358 14.46 -7.18 -13.92
C THR A 358 14.07 -8.29 -12.95
N ALA A 359 14.69 -8.37 -11.78
CA ALA A 359 14.31 -9.31 -10.73
C ALA A 359 12.84 -9.09 -10.30
N ARG A 360 12.41 -7.82 -10.13
CA ARG A 360 11.01 -7.48 -9.83
C ARG A 360 10.05 -7.97 -10.91
N ARG A 361 10.36 -7.75 -12.20
CA ARG A 361 9.54 -8.26 -13.31
C ARG A 361 9.43 -9.78 -13.29
N ARG A 362 10.54 -10.50 -12.99
CA ARG A 362 10.54 -11.96 -12.90
C ARG A 362 9.69 -12.48 -11.75
N LEU A 363 9.75 -11.84 -10.57
CA LEU A 363 8.89 -12.18 -9.42
C LEU A 363 7.41 -11.96 -9.74
N ASN A 364 7.06 -10.85 -10.38
CA ASN A 364 5.69 -10.55 -10.80
C ASN A 364 5.19 -11.54 -11.87
N GLY A 365 6.10 -12.06 -12.71
CA GLY A 365 5.84 -13.14 -13.66
C GLY A 365 5.84 -14.55 -13.05
N ASN A 366 5.72 -14.69 -11.72
CA ASN A 366 5.75 -15.98 -11.00
C ASN A 366 7.08 -16.74 -11.11
N GLY A 367 8.21 -16.05 -11.33
CA GLY A 367 9.56 -16.64 -11.23
C GLY A 367 9.79 -17.23 -9.83
N ASN A 368 10.60 -18.31 -9.77
CA ASN A 368 10.99 -18.89 -8.48
C ASN A 368 11.80 -17.87 -7.68
N PRO A 369 11.35 -17.44 -6.48
CA PRO A 369 11.99 -16.39 -5.71
C PRO A 369 13.47 -16.70 -5.38
N VAL A 370 13.81 -17.95 -5.04
CA VAL A 370 15.19 -18.34 -4.71
C VAL A 370 16.10 -18.06 -5.90
N LEU A 371 15.77 -18.58 -7.08
CA LEU A 371 16.57 -18.41 -8.30
C LEU A 371 16.65 -16.93 -8.73
N VAL A 372 15.56 -16.18 -8.54
CA VAL A 372 15.54 -14.74 -8.89
C VAL A 372 16.49 -13.95 -8.00
N PHE A 373 16.50 -14.18 -6.68
CA PHE A 373 17.38 -13.47 -5.76
C PHE A 373 18.83 -13.95 -5.83
N GLU A 374 19.09 -15.25 -6.04
CA GLU A 374 20.44 -15.74 -6.28
C GLU A 374 21.06 -15.10 -7.53
N ALA A 375 20.31 -15.07 -8.64
CA ALA A 375 20.77 -14.42 -9.86
C ALA A 375 20.96 -12.92 -9.69
N LEU A 376 20.04 -12.25 -8.96
CA LEU A 376 20.18 -10.83 -8.66
C LEU A 376 21.43 -10.56 -7.83
N PHE A 377 21.60 -11.22 -6.68
CA PHE A 377 22.72 -10.96 -5.81
C PHE A 377 24.07 -11.32 -6.44
N CYS A 378 24.13 -12.33 -7.32
CA CYS A 378 25.31 -12.56 -8.15
C CYS A 378 25.59 -11.39 -9.10
N ALA A 379 24.56 -10.78 -9.70
CA ALA A 379 24.71 -9.61 -10.58
C ALA A 379 25.10 -8.33 -9.81
N LEU A 380 24.78 -8.26 -8.51
CA LEU A 380 25.14 -7.11 -7.65
C LEU A 380 26.58 -7.14 -7.15
N ILE A 381 27.32 -8.25 -7.31
CA ILE A 381 28.75 -8.32 -6.96
C ILE A 381 29.51 -7.24 -7.75
N PRO A 382 30.33 -6.39 -7.08
CA PRO A 382 31.04 -5.27 -7.70
C PRO A 382 32.10 -5.67 -8.72
#